data_0f25b87a3a7337f6257024091d306894
#
_entry.id   0f25b87a3a7337f6257024091d306894
#
_cell.length_a   1.000
_cell.length_b   1.000
_cell.length_c   1.000
_cell.angle_alpha   90.00
_cell.angle_beta   90.00
_cell.angle_gamma   90.00
#
_symmetry.space_group_name_H-M   'P 1'
#
loop_
_entity.id
_entity.type
_entity.pdbx_description
1 polymer ?
#
loop_
_entity_poly.entity_id
_entity_poly.type
_entity_poly.pdbx_seq_one_letter_code
_entity_poly.pdbx_strand_id
1 'polypeptide(L)'
;LVLASIIEREAVLQSEQNIIASVFLARLKIGMKLQADPTSSYGYYQDYGGKIGRAVLDDKNLYNTYQITGLPPGPICFPSATAIKAAINSLPGEYFYFVARGDGSHIFSKTYEEHNKAVKKYIYSK
;
A
#
# COMPACT_ATOMS: atom_id res chain seq x y z
N LEU A 1 4.80 -11.87 7.78
CA LEU A 1 5.93 -10.91 7.82
C LEU A 1 5.98 -10.01 6.60
N VAL A 2 5.77 -10.56 5.42
CA VAL A 2 5.81 -9.78 4.18
C VAL A 2 4.74 -8.70 4.18
N LEU A 3 3.48 -9.09 4.45
CA LEU A 3 2.38 -8.13 4.53
C LEU A 3 2.62 -7.08 5.62
N ALA A 4 3.09 -7.52 6.78
CA ALA A 4 3.38 -6.61 7.90
C ALA A 4 4.42 -5.56 7.51
N SER A 5 5.45 -5.94 6.74
CA SER A 5 6.46 -5.00 6.28
C SER A 5 5.89 -3.94 5.33
N ILE A 6 4.90 -4.32 4.53
CA ILE A 6 4.22 -3.36 3.64
C ILE A 6 3.34 -2.41 4.47
N ILE A 7 2.58 -2.94 5.42
CA ILE A 7 1.75 -2.13 6.33
C ILE A 7 2.61 -1.12 7.08
N GLU A 8 3.78 -1.55 7.57
CA GLU A 8 4.71 -0.69 8.30
C GLU A 8 5.09 0.55 7.49
N ARG A 9 5.36 0.37 6.20
CA ARG A 9 5.80 1.45 5.32
C ARG A 9 4.65 2.30 4.79
N GLU A 10 3.45 1.73 4.67
CA GLU A 10 2.28 2.44 4.16
C GLU A 10 1.56 3.25 5.23
N ALA A 11 1.39 2.69 6.43
CA ALA A 11 0.61 3.31 7.49
C ALA A 11 1.47 4.30 8.28
N VAL A 12 1.30 5.59 8.01
CA VAL A 12 1.94 6.65 8.81
C VAL A 12 1.36 6.65 10.22
N LEU A 13 0.04 6.50 10.35
CA LEU A 13 -0.65 6.46 11.65
C LEU A 13 -0.85 5.01 12.08
N GLN A 14 -0.43 4.70 13.31
CA GLN A 14 -0.62 3.37 13.88
C GLN A 14 -2.10 3.00 13.94
N SER A 15 -2.98 3.98 14.18
CA SER A 15 -4.42 3.77 14.25
C SER A 15 -5.03 3.29 12.91
N GLU A 16 -4.33 3.47 11.80
CA GLU A 16 -4.81 3.03 10.49
C GLU A 16 -4.23 1.69 10.04
N GLN A 17 -3.34 1.07 10.82
CA GLN A 17 -2.69 -0.18 10.39
C GLN A 17 -3.70 -1.30 10.13
N ASN A 18 -4.72 -1.43 10.95
CA ASN A 18 -5.73 -2.49 10.80
C ASN A 18 -6.55 -2.31 9.52
N ILE A 19 -6.99 -1.09 9.22
CA ILE A 19 -7.81 -0.85 8.03
C ILE A 19 -6.96 -0.95 6.76
N ILE A 20 -5.70 -0.51 6.79
CA ILE A 20 -4.79 -0.69 5.66
C ILE A 20 -4.53 -2.18 5.42
N ALA A 21 -4.31 -2.96 6.48
CA ALA A 21 -4.17 -4.40 6.38
C ALA A 21 -5.41 -5.03 5.73
N SER A 22 -6.61 -4.59 6.12
CA SER A 22 -7.86 -5.11 5.57
C SER A 22 -8.01 -4.80 4.08
N VAL A 23 -7.53 -3.65 3.62
CA VAL A 23 -7.52 -3.29 2.18
C VAL A 23 -6.63 -4.25 1.41
N PHE A 24 -5.39 -4.48 1.86
CA PHE A 24 -4.48 -5.40 1.19
C PHE A 24 -5.01 -6.83 1.20
N LEU A 25 -5.59 -7.28 2.32
CA LEU A 25 -6.18 -8.61 2.41
C LEU A 25 -7.38 -8.76 1.46
N ALA A 26 -8.21 -7.72 1.32
CA ALA A 26 -9.32 -7.73 0.38
C ALA A 26 -8.83 -7.85 -1.06
N ARG A 27 -7.76 -7.11 -1.42
CA ARG A 27 -7.15 -7.21 -2.74
C ARG A 27 -6.57 -8.59 -3.00
N LEU A 28 -5.85 -9.15 -2.03
CA LEU A 28 -5.28 -10.50 -2.16
C LEU A 28 -6.37 -11.53 -2.38
N LYS A 29 -7.50 -11.42 -1.69
CA LYS A 29 -8.61 -12.36 -1.79
C LYS A 29 -9.19 -12.44 -3.20
N ILE A 30 -9.24 -11.32 -3.92
CA ILE A 30 -9.81 -11.27 -5.28
C ILE A 30 -8.76 -11.30 -6.38
N GLY A 31 -7.47 -11.48 -6.04
CA GLY A 31 -6.40 -11.50 -7.03
C GLY A 31 -6.03 -10.13 -7.59
N MET A 32 -6.35 -9.07 -6.87
CA MET A 32 -6.02 -7.71 -7.27
C MET A 32 -4.59 -7.37 -6.86
N LYS A 33 -3.84 -6.68 -7.73
CA LYS A 33 -2.48 -6.23 -7.41
C LYS A 33 -2.52 -5.28 -6.22
N LEU A 34 -1.52 -5.38 -5.33
CA LEU A 34 -1.49 -4.54 -4.11
C LEU A 34 -1.19 -3.08 -4.41
N GLN A 35 -0.37 -2.80 -5.41
CA GLN A 35 -0.03 -1.45 -5.85
C GLN A 35 0.47 -0.57 -4.69
N ALA A 36 1.35 -1.14 -3.88
CA ALA A 36 1.93 -0.46 -2.72
C ALA A 36 3.25 0.20 -3.13
N ASP A 37 3.31 1.53 -3.06
CA ASP A 37 4.50 2.32 -3.46
C ASP A 37 5.80 1.83 -2.81
N PRO A 38 5.83 1.51 -1.49
CA PRO A 38 7.08 1.07 -0.87
C PRO A 38 7.69 -0.19 -1.50
N THR A 39 6.88 -1.07 -2.08
CA THR A 39 7.39 -2.28 -2.73
C THR A 39 8.09 -1.94 -4.04
N SER A 40 7.61 -0.92 -4.75
CA SER A 40 8.23 -0.47 -5.99
C SER A 40 9.61 0.11 -5.73
N SER A 41 9.73 0.97 -4.72
CA SER A 41 10.99 1.58 -4.33
C SER A 41 11.99 0.54 -3.86
N TYR A 42 11.55 -0.42 -3.06
CA TYR A 42 12.43 -1.44 -2.49
C TYR A 42 13.10 -2.29 -3.56
N GLY A 43 12.35 -2.67 -4.58
CA GLY A 43 12.87 -3.54 -5.64
C GLY A 43 13.72 -2.81 -6.69
N TYR A 44 13.82 -1.51 -6.64
CA TYR A 44 14.55 -0.71 -7.61
C TYR A 44 15.83 -0.16 -6.99
N TYR A 45 16.96 -0.41 -7.60
CA TYR A 45 18.27 -0.17 -7.00
C TYR A 45 18.76 1.28 -7.06
N GLN A 46 18.12 2.15 -7.82
CA GLN A 46 18.59 3.51 -7.98
C GLN A 46 18.04 4.42 -6.89
N ASP A 47 18.83 5.42 -6.53
CA ASP A 47 18.42 6.44 -5.58
C ASP A 47 17.54 7.47 -6.29
N TYR A 48 16.32 7.60 -5.80
CA TYR A 48 15.34 8.56 -6.34
C TYR A 48 15.19 9.79 -5.47
N GLY A 49 15.97 9.93 -4.42
CA GLY A 49 15.76 11.01 -3.46
C GLY A 49 14.38 10.95 -2.81
N GLY A 50 13.84 9.76 -2.65
CA GLY A 50 12.53 9.55 -2.05
C GLY A 50 11.33 9.73 -2.98
N LYS A 51 11.56 10.01 -4.25
CA LYS A 51 10.47 10.22 -5.21
C LYS A 51 10.10 8.94 -5.94
N ILE A 52 8.79 8.70 -6.08
CA ILE A 52 8.25 7.59 -6.85
C ILE A 52 7.78 8.13 -8.20
N GLY A 53 8.57 7.89 -9.23
CA GLY A 53 8.22 8.29 -10.59
C GLY A 53 7.72 7.12 -11.43
N ARG A 54 7.34 7.41 -12.67
CA ARG A 54 6.81 6.41 -13.59
C ARG A 54 7.79 5.25 -13.82
N ALA A 55 9.10 5.54 -13.92
CA ALA A 55 10.10 4.51 -14.16
C ALA A 55 10.14 3.47 -13.03
N VAL A 56 9.96 3.92 -11.78
CA VAL A 56 9.90 3.01 -10.61
C VAL A 56 8.64 2.15 -10.67
N LEU A 57 7.49 2.74 -10.95
CA LEU A 57 6.22 2.02 -11.01
C LEU A 57 6.16 1.03 -12.17
N ASP A 58 6.84 1.32 -13.27
CA ASP A 58 6.87 0.47 -14.45
C ASP A 58 7.95 -0.61 -14.39
N ASP A 59 8.87 -0.56 -13.43
CA ASP A 59 9.96 -1.52 -13.33
C ASP A 59 9.44 -2.92 -13.00
N LYS A 60 9.83 -3.92 -13.81
CA LYS A 60 9.31 -5.28 -13.70
C LYS A 60 10.17 -6.17 -12.79
N ASN A 61 10.34 -5.76 -11.54
CA ASN A 61 11.01 -6.62 -10.56
C ASN A 61 9.98 -7.34 -9.67
N LEU A 62 10.42 -8.40 -9.00
CA LEU A 62 9.52 -9.28 -8.23
C LEU A 62 8.94 -8.63 -6.98
N TYR A 63 9.52 -7.51 -6.53
CA TYR A 63 8.98 -6.79 -5.37
C TYR A 63 7.92 -5.76 -5.75
N ASN A 64 7.87 -5.35 -7.02
CA ASN A 64 6.97 -4.28 -7.46
C ASN A 64 5.53 -4.76 -7.57
N THR A 65 4.70 -4.43 -6.59
CA THR A 65 3.30 -4.87 -6.54
C THR A 65 2.38 -4.13 -7.52
N TYR A 66 2.90 -3.17 -8.29
CA TYR A 66 2.22 -2.65 -9.47
C TYR A 66 2.35 -3.60 -10.65
N GLN A 67 3.36 -4.47 -10.67
CA GLN A 67 3.66 -5.35 -11.78
C GLN A 67 3.38 -6.83 -11.50
N ILE A 68 3.29 -7.23 -10.22
CA ILE A 68 3.02 -8.61 -9.84
C ILE A 68 1.66 -8.72 -9.15
N THR A 69 1.08 -9.91 -9.18
CA THR A 69 -0.11 -10.25 -8.40
C THR A 69 0.33 -10.91 -7.10
N GLY A 70 -0.28 -10.51 -5.98
CA GLY A 70 0.04 -11.08 -4.68
C GLY A 70 1.20 -10.38 -3.98
N LEU A 71 1.71 -11.06 -2.96
CA LEU A 71 2.80 -10.53 -2.12
C LEU A 71 4.16 -10.67 -2.82
N PRO A 72 5.11 -9.75 -2.54
CA PRO A 72 6.48 -9.92 -3.02
C PRO A 72 7.16 -11.10 -2.32
N PRO A 73 8.37 -11.52 -2.79
CA PRO A 73 9.01 -12.73 -2.27
C PRO A 73 9.52 -12.62 -0.84
N GLY A 74 9.67 -11.43 -0.29
CA GLY A 74 10.15 -11.25 1.08
C GLY A 74 9.77 -9.89 1.66
N PRO A 75 10.07 -9.68 2.95
CA PRO A 75 9.79 -8.40 3.60
C PRO A 75 10.62 -7.26 3.02
N ILE A 76 10.07 -6.03 3.07
CA ILE A 76 10.76 -4.83 2.58
C ILE A 76 11.35 -3.99 3.72
N CYS A 77 11.06 -4.34 4.97
CA CYS A 77 11.61 -3.69 6.16
C CYS A 77 11.40 -4.59 7.38
N PHE A 78 11.91 -4.16 8.53
CA PHE A 78 11.59 -4.79 9.83
C PHE A 78 10.27 -4.22 10.33
N PRO A 79 9.19 -5.02 10.36
CA PRO A 79 7.89 -4.50 10.81
C PRO A 79 7.82 -4.40 12.33
N SER A 80 7.07 -3.40 12.82
CA SER A 80 6.78 -3.27 14.24
C SER A 80 5.83 -4.37 14.71
N ALA A 81 5.76 -4.56 16.03
CA ALA A 81 4.81 -5.50 16.63
C ALA A 81 3.37 -5.17 16.26
N THR A 82 3.01 -3.88 16.19
CA THR A 82 1.66 -3.46 15.82
C THR A 82 1.32 -3.78 14.37
N ALA A 83 2.28 -3.62 13.46
CA ALA A 83 2.08 -3.99 12.04
C ALA A 83 1.93 -5.51 11.89
N ILE A 84 2.70 -6.29 12.64
CA ILE A 84 2.58 -7.76 12.63
C ILE A 84 1.20 -8.18 13.15
N LYS A 85 0.74 -7.59 14.24
CA LYS A 85 -0.60 -7.87 14.79
C LYS A 85 -1.70 -7.50 13.80
N ALA A 86 -1.56 -6.35 13.13
CA ALA A 86 -2.52 -5.94 12.11
C ALA A 86 -2.60 -6.95 10.96
N ALA A 87 -1.45 -7.46 10.50
CA ALA A 87 -1.40 -8.44 9.41
C ALA A 87 -2.05 -9.77 9.82
N ILE A 88 -1.85 -10.20 11.07
CA ILE A 88 -2.36 -11.49 11.56
C ILE A 88 -3.85 -11.41 11.92
N ASN A 89 -4.28 -10.32 12.55
CA ASN A 89 -5.60 -10.23 13.17
C ASN A 89 -6.65 -9.55 12.29
N SER A 90 -6.25 -8.88 11.21
CA SER A 90 -7.20 -8.22 10.32
C SER A 90 -7.84 -9.22 9.36
N LEU A 91 -9.02 -8.86 8.86
CA LEU A 91 -9.77 -9.64 7.88
C LEU A 91 -10.00 -8.79 6.64
N PRO A 92 -10.21 -9.42 5.46
CA PRO A 92 -10.59 -8.66 4.27
C PRO A 92 -11.82 -7.81 4.56
N GLY A 93 -11.72 -6.52 4.27
CA GLY A 93 -12.79 -5.57 4.53
C GLY A 93 -13.53 -5.19 3.27
N GLU A 94 -14.28 -4.09 3.35
CA GLU A 94 -15.09 -3.58 2.24
C GLU A 94 -14.34 -2.60 1.35
N TYR A 95 -13.22 -2.04 1.85
CA TYR A 95 -12.46 -1.03 1.11
C TYR A 95 -11.38 -1.69 0.27
N PHE A 96 -11.23 -1.21 -0.96
CA PHE A 96 -10.22 -1.69 -1.92
C PHE A 96 -9.21 -0.61 -2.30
N TYR A 97 -9.44 0.65 -1.90
CA TYR A 97 -8.61 1.80 -2.28
C TYR A 97 -8.37 2.71 -1.09
N PHE A 98 -7.22 3.37 -1.10
CA PHE A 98 -6.96 4.47 -0.17
C PHE A 98 -6.03 5.51 -0.80
N VAL A 99 -6.13 6.75 -0.32
CA VAL A 99 -5.29 7.86 -0.77
C VAL A 99 -4.96 8.75 0.42
N ALA A 100 -3.74 9.27 0.45
CA ALA A 100 -3.29 10.14 1.52
C ALA A 100 -4.03 11.48 1.53
N ARG A 101 -4.40 11.95 2.72
CA ARG A 101 -5.04 13.26 2.90
C ARG A 101 -4.03 14.39 3.01
N GLY A 102 -2.75 14.08 3.23
CA GLY A 102 -1.71 15.06 3.41
C GLY A 102 -1.36 15.36 4.86
N ASP A 103 -2.09 14.79 5.82
CA ASP A 103 -1.88 14.97 7.26
C ASP A 103 -1.41 13.68 7.95
N GLY A 104 -1.00 12.67 7.17
CA GLY A 104 -0.63 11.35 7.67
C GLY A 104 -1.76 10.34 7.66
N SER A 105 -3.01 10.79 7.54
CA SER A 105 -4.18 9.91 7.45
C SER A 105 -4.55 9.63 6.00
N HIS A 106 -5.51 8.72 5.80
CA HIS A 106 -5.96 8.30 4.48
C HIS A 106 -7.48 8.36 4.37
N ILE A 107 -7.97 8.50 3.14
CA ILE A 107 -9.38 8.27 2.80
C ILE A 107 -9.48 6.90 2.17
N PHE A 108 -10.42 6.10 2.65
CA PHE A 108 -10.65 4.73 2.20
C PHE A 108 -11.90 4.68 1.33
N SER A 109 -11.83 3.98 0.20
CA SER A 109 -12.92 3.92 -0.77
C SER A 109 -13.21 2.48 -1.17
N LYS A 110 -14.48 2.18 -1.43
CA LYS A 110 -14.94 0.85 -1.84
C LYS A 110 -14.79 0.65 -3.35
N THR A 111 -15.00 1.71 -4.13
CA THR A 111 -15.01 1.63 -5.59
C THR A 111 -13.93 2.53 -6.18
N TYR A 112 -13.55 2.22 -7.43
CA TYR A 112 -12.58 3.03 -8.16
C TYR A 112 -13.11 4.46 -8.39
N GLU A 113 -14.41 4.62 -8.60
CA GLU A 113 -15.02 5.94 -8.79
C GLU A 113 -14.88 6.81 -7.54
N GLU A 114 -15.17 6.25 -6.36
CA GLU A 114 -14.99 6.95 -5.08
C GLU A 114 -13.52 7.31 -4.86
N HIS A 115 -12.61 6.38 -5.17
CA HIS A 115 -11.17 6.61 -5.08
C HIS A 115 -10.74 7.77 -5.97
N ASN A 116 -11.20 7.82 -7.22
CA ASN A 116 -10.86 8.91 -8.15
C ASN A 116 -11.35 10.26 -7.63
N LYS A 117 -12.53 10.32 -7.03
CA LYS A 117 -13.04 11.56 -6.43
C LYS A 117 -12.14 12.01 -5.28
N ALA A 118 -11.69 11.07 -4.44
CA ALA A 118 -10.79 11.38 -3.34
C ALA A 118 -9.42 11.83 -3.85
N VAL A 119 -8.88 11.19 -4.88
CA VAL A 119 -7.61 11.58 -5.51
C VAL A 119 -7.70 13.02 -6.03
N LYS A 120 -8.77 13.35 -6.73
CA LYS A 120 -8.96 14.72 -7.24
C LYS A 120 -9.03 15.73 -6.10
N LYS A 121 -9.72 15.39 -5.01
CA LYS A 121 -9.89 16.30 -3.87
C LYS A 121 -8.59 16.52 -3.10
N TYR A 122 -7.81 15.47 -2.83
CA TYR A 122 -6.65 15.55 -1.93
C TYR A 122 -5.30 15.67 -2.63
N ILE A 123 -5.20 15.26 -3.89
CA ILE A 123 -3.95 15.27 -4.64
C ILE A 123 -3.91 16.38 -5.69
N TYR A 124 -4.97 16.51 -6.50
CA TYR A 124 -4.97 17.42 -7.65
C TYR A 124 -5.62 18.79 -7.41
N SER A 125 -6.34 18.98 -6.31
CA SER A 125 -7.00 20.26 -6.04
C SER A 125 -6.20 21.19 -5.11
N LYS A 126 -4.93 20.90 -4.94
CA LYS A 126 -4.02 21.73 -4.15
C LYS A 126 -3.41 22.83 -4.97
#